data_6b1201f4d3781675ca5cbce01af0b253
#
_entry.id   6b1201f4d3781675ca5cbce01af0b253
#
_cell.length_a   1.000
_cell.length_b   1.000
_cell.length_c   1.000
_cell.angle_alpha   90.00
_cell.angle_beta   90.00
_cell.angle_gamma   90.00
#
_symmetry.space_group_name_H-M   'P 1'
#
loop_
_entity.id
_entity.type
_entity.pdbx_description
1 polymer ?
#
loop_
_entity_poly.entity_id
_entity_poly.type
_entity_poly.pdbx_seq_one_letter_code
_entity_poly.pdbx_strand_id
1 'polypeptide(L)'
;LTNMFNDKNILTIKSNLLRKLIATFIVSSRLDSAWKNYEKIGNESPINKLTEKLIKKANEKIKDFSTYQVMRYTPPFAKDIINQMKKDEIKEAILLPLYPQYSTTTTKSSLEDFIYFAKDTFKIQIIETFYRNDIFNECILDEIISKTQNPSEYNLIFSAHGLPQKIVESG
;
A
#
# COMPACT_ATOMS: atom_id res chain seq x y z
N LEU A 1 -1.83 -10.47 -8.70
CA LEU A 1 -2.95 -10.08 -9.57
C LEU A 1 -4.27 -10.66 -9.06
N THR A 2 -4.38 -11.96 -8.83
CA THR A 2 -5.64 -12.60 -8.43
C THR A 2 -6.26 -11.99 -7.18
N ASN A 3 -5.49 -11.79 -6.11
CA ASN A 3 -5.97 -11.16 -4.89
C ASN A 3 -6.45 -9.73 -5.14
N MET A 4 -5.73 -8.97 -5.95
CA MET A 4 -6.07 -7.59 -6.30
C MET A 4 -7.40 -7.52 -7.06
N PHE A 5 -7.59 -8.31 -8.12
CA PHE A 5 -8.84 -8.28 -8.88
C PHE A 5 -10.03 -8.93 -8.17
N ASN A 6 -9.81 -9.70 -7.11
CA ASN A 6 -10.89 -10.19 -6.24
C ASN A 6 -11.33 -9.18 -5.16
N ASP A 7 -10.64 -8.07 -5.02
CA ASP A 7 -11.03 -7.02 -4.08
C ASP A 7 -12.28 -6.27 -4.58
N LYS A 8 -13.28 -6.13 -3.71
CA LYS A 8 -14.53 -5.38 -3.99
C LYS A 8 -14.28 -3.88 -4.20
N ASN A 9 -13.18 -3.34 -3.66
CA ASN A 9 -12.78 -1.95 -3.83
C ASN A 9 -12.05 -1.70 -5.17
N ILE A 10 -11.60 -2.77 -5.84
CA ILE A 10 -11.01 -2.71 -7.19
C ILE A 10 -12.06 -3.04 -8.25
N LEU A 11 -12.71 -4.22 -8.13
CA LEU A 11 -13.83 -4.60 -8.96
C LEU A 11 -15.13 -4.46 -8.16
N THR A 12 -15.84 -3.35 -8.35
CA THR A 12 -17.05 -2.97 -7.62
C THR A 12 -18.27 -3.82 -8.00
N ILE A 13 -18.07 -5.14 -8.20
CA ILE A 13 -19.10 -6.12 -8.53
C ILE A 13 -19.64 -6.71 -7.23
N LYS A 14 -20.95 -6.54 -6.98
CA LYS A 14 -21.60 -6.99 -5.73
C LYS A 14 -21.56 -8.52 -5.55
N SER A 15 -21.75 -9.29 -6.63
CA SER A 15 -21.71 -10.75 -6.59
C SER A 15 -20.27 -11.26 -6.46
N ASN A 16 -19.97 -11.97 -5.38
CA ASN A 16 -18.65 -12.57 -5.16
C ASN A 16 -18.28 -13.59 -6.25
N LEU A 17 -19.27 -14.40 -6.70
CA LEU A 17 -19.04 -15.40 -7.74
C LEU A 17 -18.71 -14.72 -9.08
N LEU A 18 -19.50 -13.74 -9.48
CA LEU A 18 -19.30 -13.01 -10.73
C LEU A 18 -17.97 -12.25 -10.70
N ARG A 19 -17.62 -11.62 -9.55
CA ARG A 19 -16.32 -10.95 -9.38
C ARG A 19 -15.17 -11.93 -9.55
N LYS A 20 -15.24 -13.12 -8.96
CA LYS A 20 -14.20 -14.16 -9.13
C LYS A 20 -14.03 -14.60 -10.58
N LEU A 21 -15.13 -14.82 -11.30
CA LEU A 21 -15.07 -15.21 -12.71
C LEU A 21 -14.41 -14.12 -13.58
N ILE A 22 -14.85 -12.87 -13.40
CA ILE A 22 -14.29 -11.73 -14.12
C ILE A 22 -12.82 -11.51 -13.74
N ALA A 23 -12.47 -11.61 -12.45
CA ALA A 23 -11.09 -11.50 -11.99
C ALA A 23 -10.20 -12.56 -12.64
N THR A 24 -10.66 -13.82 -12.73
CA THR A 24 -9.93 -14.91 -13.39
C THR A 24 -9.68 -14.60 -14.86
N PHE A 25 -10.70 -14.13 -15.57
CA PHE A 25 -10.57 -13.75 -16.97
C PHE A 25 -9.55 -12.61 -17.18
N ILE A 26 -9.65 -11.54 -16.36
CA ILE A 26 -8.71 -10.41 -16.40
C ILE A 26 -7.28 -10.87 -16.10
N VAL A 27 -7.10 -11.72 -15.08
CA VAL A 27 -5.78 -12.24 -14.72
C VAL A 27 -5.19 -13.04 -15.86
N SER A 28 -5.96 -13.97 -16.44
CA SER A 28 -5.50 -14.81 -17.57
C SER A 28 -5.06 -13.96 -18.78
N SER A 29 -5.82 -12.89 -19.09
CA SER A 29 -5.49 -12.02 -20.23
C SER A 29 -4.29 -11.10 -20.00
N ARG A 30 -3.92 -10.83 -18.72
CA ARG A 30 -2.85 -9.89 -18.36
C ARG A 30 -1.58 -10.54 -17.84
N LEU A 31 -1.61 -11.85 -17.59
CA LEU A 31 -0.51 -12.54 -16.90
C LEU A 31 0.81 -12.40 -17.64
N ASP A 32 0.83 -12.67 -18.94
CA ASP A 32 2.05 -12.63 -19.76
C ASP A 32 2.61 -11.21 -19.88
N SER A 33 1.74 -10.22 -20.08
CA SER A 33 2.18 -8.82 -20.17
C SER A 33 2.72 -8.30 -18.83
N ALA A 34 2.09 -8.68 -17.73
CA ALA A 34 2.56 -8.34 -16.39
C ALA A 34 3.92 -9.01 -16.11
N TRP A 35 4.06 -10.29 -16.45
CA TRP A 35 5.32 -11.02 -16.29
C TRP A 35 6.47 -10.33 -17.03
N LYS A 36 6.28 -10.04 -18.32
CA LYS A 36 7.29 -9.33 -19.15
C LYS A 36 7.68 -7.97 -18.56
N ASN A 37 6.76 -7.27 -17.87
CA ASN A 37 7.10 -6.03 -17.20
C ASN A 37 7.95 -6.26 -15.94
N TYR A 38 7.66 -7.32 -15.17
CA TYR A 38 8.47 -7.69 -14.01
C TYR A 38 9.87 -8.19 -14.39
N GLU A 39 10.02 -8.87 -15.53
CA GLU A 39 11.35 -9.28 -16.06
C GLU A 39 12.29 -8.09 -16.20
N LYS A 40 11.78 -6.93 -16.63
CA LYS A 40 12.57 -5.69 -16.80
C LYS A 40 13.09 -5.08 -15.49
N ILE A 41 12.51 -5.46 -14.37
CA ILE A 41 12.84 -4.91 -13.03
C ILE A 41 13.34 -6.00 -12.07
N GLY A 42 13.81 -7.14 -12.60
CA GLY A 42 14.41 -8.20 -11.79
C GLY A 42 13.46 -9.32 -11.38
N ASN A 43 12.40 -9.57 -12.17
CA ASN A 43 11.41 -10.64 -12.01
C ASN A 43 10.49 -10.55 -10.79
N GLU A 44 10.60 -9.50 -10.00
CA GLU A 44 9.74 -9.30 -8.81
C GLU A 44 9.47 -7.82 -8.54
N SER A 45 8.41 -7.53 -7.80
CA SER A 45 8.18 -6.19 -7.26
C SER A 45 9.16 -5.89 -6.13
N PRO A 46 9.85 -4.74 -6.14
CA PRO A 46 10.75 -4.35 -5.06
C PRO A 46 10.00 -3.92 -3.78
N ILE A 47 8.67 -3.88 -3.79
CA ILE A 47 7.85 -3.29 -2.73
C ILE A 47 8.12 -3.94 -1.36
N ASN A 48 8.19 -5.26 -1.26
CA ASN A 48 8.43 -5.94 0.00
C ASN A 48 9.82 -5.59 0.56
N LYS A 49 10.86 -5.69 -0.26
CA LYS A 49 12.23 -5.36 0.13
C LYS A 49 12.39 -3.90 0.56
N LEU A 50 11.70 -2.98 -0.12
CA LEU A 50 11.73 -1.56 0.23
C LEU A 50 10.97 -1.29 1.53
N THR A 51 9.82 -1.95 1.73
CA THR A 51 9.06 -1.83 2.98
C THR A 51 9.83 -2.41 4.17
N GLU A 52 10.48 -3.57 4.01
CA GLU A 52 11.35 -4.14 5.04
C GLU A 52 12.51 -3.20 5.44
N LYS A 53 13.14 -2.57 4.46
CA LYS A 53 14.17 -1.55 4.71
C LYS A 53 13.63 -0.34 5.48
N LEU A 54 12.42 0.11 5.12
CA LEU A 54 11.76 1.21 5.82
C LEU A 54 11.47 0.82 7.28
N ILE A 55 10.90 -0.36 7.51
CA ILE A 55 10.62 -0.88 8.86
C ILE A 55 11.89 -0.98 9.69
N LYS A 56 12.98 -1.51 9.12
CA LYS A 56 14.26 -1.57 9.82
C LYS A 56 14.73 -0.19 10.26
N LYS A 57 14.71 0.80 9.37
CA LYS A 57 15.06 2.18 9.70
C LYS A 57 14.11 2.81 10.73
N ALA A 58 12.81 2.52 10.64
CA ALA A 58 11.84 2.99 11.62
C ALA A 58 12.15 2.43 13.01
N ASN A 59 12.37 1.12 13.14
CA ASN A 59 12.72 0.46 14.40
C ASN A 59 14.05 0.95 15.02
N GLU A 60 14.98 1.42 14.19
CA GLU A 60 16.22 2.04 14.67
C GLU A 60 15.97 3.40 15.35
N LYS A 61 14.95 4.12 14.90
CA LYS A 61 14.63 5.49 15.35
C LYS A 61 13.49 5.54 16.38
N ILE A 62 12.49 4.69 16.26
CA ILE A 62 11.28 4.69 17.08
C ILE A 62 11.34 3.51 18.04
N LYS A 63 11.93 3.73 19.23
CA LYS A 63 12.20 2.63 20.19
C LYS A 63 10.97 2.18 20.97
N ASP A 64 9.96 3.05 21.09
CA ASP A 64 8.75 2.78 21.89
C ASP A 64 7.67 2.02 21.11
N PHE A 65 7.93 1.70 19.84
CA PHE A 65 6.97 1.02 18.97
C PHE A 65 7.56 -0.25 18.35
N SER A 66 6.74 -1.30 18.29
CA SER A 66 7.00 -2.45 17.42
C SER A 66 6.36 -2.23 16.07
N THR A 67 7.14 -2.33 15.00
CA THR A 67 6.66 -2.08 13.64
C THR A 67 6.41 -3.40 12.90
N TYR A 68 5.23 -3.53 12.30
CA TYR A 68 4.82 -4.71 11.54
C TYR A 68 4.54 -4.35 10.10
N GLN A 69 5.05 -5.15 9.17
CA GLN A 69 4.68 -5.05 7.76
C GLN A 69 3.37 -5.79 7.50
N VAL A 70 2.44 -5.11 6.86
CA VAL A 70 1.18 -5.71 6.39
C VAL A 70 1.00 -5.37 4.92
N MET A 71 0.79 -6.40 4.11
CA MET A 71 0.59 -6.25 2.67
C MET A 71 -0.83 -6.65 2.29
N ARG A 72 -1.42 -5.90 1.33
CA ARG A 72 -2.82 -6.13 0.94
C ARG A 72 -2.99 -7.31 -0.03
N TYR A 73 -2.10 -7.48 -0.99
CA TYR A 73 -2.29 -8.45 -2.09
C TYR A 73 -1.21 -9.51 -2.20
N THR A 74 -0.18 -9.43 -1.39
CA THR A 74 0.95 -10.37 -1.29
C THR A 74 1.31 -10.58 0.17
N PRO A 75 1.96 -11.68 0.56
CA PRO A 75 2.45 -11.84 1.94
C PRO A 75 3.44 -10.72 2.33
N PRO A 76 3.49 -10.39 3.63
CA PRO A 76 2.70 -10.91 4.76
C PRO A 76 1.30 -10.30 4.81
N PHE A 77 0.27 -11.15 4.95
CA PHE A 77 -1.13 -10.70 4.98
C PHE A 77 -1.58 -10.25 6.38
N ALA A 78 -2.60 -9.38 6.42
CA ALA A 78 -3.16 -8.86 7.67
C ALA A 78 -3.50 -9.97 8.68
N LYS A 79 -4.12 -11.06 8.23
CA LYS A 79 -4.48 -12.19 9.10
C LYS A 79 -3.29 -12.78 9.86
N ASP A 80 -2.16 -12.96 9.16
CA ASP A 80 -0.97 -13.60 9.74
C ASP A 80 -0.28 -12.66 10.71
N ILE A 81 -0.15 -11.38 10.33
CA ILE A 81 0.45 -10.36 11.17
C ILE A 81 -0.38 -10.08 12.42
N ILE A 82 -1.71 -10.03 12.31
CA ILE A 82 -2.59 -9.88 13.48
C ILE A 82 -2.42 -11.04 14.47
N ASN A 83 -2.25 -12.26 13.97
CA ASN A 83 -1.96 -13.40 14.83
C ASN A 83 -0.58 -13.27 15.52
N GLN A 84 0.41 -12.70 14.83
CA GLN A 84 1.70 -12.41 15.45
C GLN A 84 1.57 -11.32 16.51
N MET A 85 0.92 -10.20 16.20
CA MET A 85 0.69 -9.10 17.15
C MET A 85 -0.05 -9.56 18.41
N LYS A 86 -0.97 -10.52 18.29
CA LYS A 86 -1.63 -11.15 19.47
C LYS A 86 -0.65 -11.93 20.33
N LYS A 87 0.26 -12.69 19.73
CA LYS A 87 1.32 -13.43 20.46
C LYS A 87 2.30 -12.49 21.14
N ASP A 88 2.56 -11.35 20.51
CA ASP A 88 3.42 -10.29 21.04
C ASP A 88 2.69 -9.39 22.06
N GLU A 89 1.45 -9.77 22.45
CA GLU A 89 0.61 -9.11 23.45
C GLU A 89 0.31 -7.63 23.15
N ILE A 90 0.35 -7.22 21.89
CA ILE A 90 0.00 -5.85 21.46
C ILE A 90 -1.45 -5.55 21.81
N LYS A 91 -1.71 -4.38 22.36
CA LYS A 91 -3.04 -3.90 22.75
C LYS A 91 -3.52 -2.71 21.91
N GLU A 92 -2.60 -1.87 21.47
CA GLU A 92 -2.89 -0.69 20.65
C GLU A 92 -2.10 -0.76 19.35
N ALA A 93 -2.68 -0.29 18.26
CA ALA A 93 -2.04 -0.28 16.95
C ALA A 93 -2.29 1.06 16.23
N ILE A 94 -1.27 1.58 15.58
CA ILE A 94 -1.38 2.71 14.66
C ILE A 94 -1.27 2.14 13.24
N LEU A 95 -2.32 2.32 12.44
CA LEU A 95 -2.33 1.93 11.04
C LEU A 95 -1.87 3.12 10.19
N LEU A 96 -0.80 2.90 9.44
CA LEU A 96 -0.25 3.85 8.49
C LEU A 96 -0.19 3.22 7.10
N PRO A 97 -1.26 3.32 6.28
CA PRO A 97 -1.19 2.96 4.87
C PRO A 97 -0.15 3.82 4.16
N LEU A 98 0.81 3.20 3.48
CA LEU A 98 1.91 3.92 2.82
C LEU A 98 1.47 4.56 1.48
N TYR A 99 0.28 5.14 1.49
CA TYR A 99 -0.27 5.95 0.40
C TYR A 99 -0.46 7.38 0.90
N PRO A 100 0.30 8.37 0.38
CA PRO A 100 0.20 9.75 0.87
C PRO A 100 -1.20 10.34 0.74
N GLN A 101 -1.90 10.04 -0.37
CA GLN A 101 -3.28 10.45 -0.61
C GLN A 101 -4.25 9.28 -0.39
N TYR A 102 -5.48 9.63 -0.01
CA TYR A 102 -6.56 8.65 0.11
C TYR A 102 -7.07 8.19 -1.26
N SER A 103 -7.41 6.90 -1.35
CA SER A 103 -8.20 6.33 -2.41
C SER A 103 -8.96 5.11 -1.91
N THR A 104 -10.17 4.89 -2.45
CA THR A 104 -10.97 3.70 -2.15
C THR A 104 -10.26 2.40 -2.56
N THR A 105 -9.46 2.45 -3.61
CA THR A 105 -8.73 1.29 -4.15
C THR A 105 -7.42 0.98 -3.42
N THR A 106 -6.91 1.89 -2.61
CA THR A 106 -5.65 1.75 -1.86
C THR A 106 -5.88 1.84 -0.36
N THR A 107 -5.99 3.05 0.18
CA THR A 107 -6.12 3.30 1.62
C THR A 107 -7.31 2.56 2.21
N LYS A 108 -8.52 2.76 1.66
CA LYS A 108 -9.74 2.11 2.14
C LYS A 108 -9.63 0.59 2.09
N SER A 109 -9.19 0.03 0.95
CA SER A 109 -9.03 -1.42 0.80
C SER A 109 -8.09 -2.01 1.85
N SER A 110 -6.96 -1.36 2.12
CA SER A 110 -5.96 -1.81 3.08
C SER A 110 -6.48 -1.74 4.52
N LEU A 111 -7.15 -0.65 4.88
CA LEU A 111 -7.74 -0.47 6.21
C LEU A 111 -8.89 -1.45 6.47
N GLU A 112 -9.81 -1.62 5.52
CA GLU A 112 -10.92 -2.58 5.64
C GLU A 112 -10.42 -4.01 5.85
N ASP A 113 -9.36 -4.42 5.15
CA ASP A 113 -8.79 -5.75 5.28
C ASP A 113 -8.19 -5.97 6.67
N PHE A 114 -7.39 -5.03 7.16
CA PHE A 114 -6.81 -5.12 8.49
C PHE A 114 -7.89 -5.13 9.58
N ILE A 115 -8.82 -4.19 9.53
CA ILE A 115 -9.92 -4.06 10.51
C ILE A 115 -10.80 -5.32 10.53
N TYR A 116 -11.08 -5.91 9.37
CA TYR A 116 -11.85 -7.14 9.26
C TYR A 116 -11.23 -8.30 10.05
N PHE A 117 -9.90 -8.47 10.01
CA PHE A 117 -9.22 -9.52 10.75
C PHE A 117 -8.91 -9.14 12.20
N ALA A 118 -8.64 -7.85 12.46
CA ALA A 118 -8.38 -7.36 13.81
C ALA A 118 -9.60 -7.39 14.70
N LYS A 119 -10.78 -7.09 14.15
CA LYS A 119 -12.04 -6.93 14.91
C LYS A 119 -11.80 -6.00 16.12
N ASP A 120 -12.20 -6.43 17.31
CA ASP A 120 -12.03 -5.67 18.57
C ASP A 120 -10.74 -6.06 19.34
N THR A 121 -9.76 -6.65 18.65
CA THR A 121 -8.54 -7.15 19.32
C THR A 121 -7.63 -6.02 19.81
N PHE A 122 -7.58 -4.90 19.07
CA PHE A 122 -6.67 -3.80 19.34
C PHE A 122 -7.44 -2.49 19.43
N LYS A 123 -6.97 -1.55 20.24
CA LYS A 123 -7.35 -0.15 20.12
C LYS A 123 -6.60 0.41 18.91
N ILE A 124 -7.33 0.81 17.86
CA ILE A 124 -6.76 1.20 16.58
C ILE A 124 -6.84 2.72 16.41
N GLN A 125 -5.71 3.31 16.06
CA GLN A 125 -5.60 4.67 15.53
C GLN A 125 -5.21 4.59 14.06
N ILE A 126 -5.66 5.54 13.24
CA ILE A 126 -5.41 5.54 11.80
C ILE A 126 -4.80 6.86 11.38
N ILE A 127 -3.68 6.80 10.66
CA ILE A 127 -3.13 7.92 9.90
C ILE A 127 -3.52 7.70 8.44
N GLU A 128 -4.67 8.23 8.04
CA GLU A 128 -5.29 7.92 6.76
C GLU A 128 -4.58 8.58 5.58
N THR A 129 -4.06 9.79 5.78
CA THR A 129 -3.32 10.57 4.76
C THR A 129 -2.18 11.34 5.38
N PHE A 130 -1.12 11.58 4.61
CA PHE A 130 0.04 12.37 5.07
C PHE A 130 0.66 13.25 3.96
N TYR A 131 -0.02 13.43 2.83
CA TYR A 131 0.48 14.24 1.71
C TYR A 131 0.66 15.74 2.06
N ARG A 132 0.02 16.21 3.15
CA ARG A 132 0.18 17.58 3.67
C ARG A 132 1.19 17.69 4.81
N ASN A 133 1.89 16.61 5.13
CA ASN A 133 2.90 16.65 6.17
C ASN A 133 4.16 17.35 5.63
N ASP A 134 4.56 18.43 6.28
CA ASP A 134 5.68 19.28 5.84
C ASP A 134 6.99 18.50 5.82
N ILE A 135 7.27 17.71 6.86
CA ILE A 135 8.51 16.90 6.94
C ILE A 135 8.57 15.89 5.80
N PHE A 136 7.44 15.27 5.45
CA PHE A 136 7.36 14.35 4.31
C PHE A 136 7.66 15.07 3.00
N ASN A 137 7.11 16.27 2.81
CA ASN A 137 7.31 17.07 1.61
C ASN A 137 8.76 17.61 1.53
N GLU A 138 9.35 18.00 2.65
CA GLU A 138 10.78 18.37 2.73
C GLU A 138 11.68 17.20 2.31
N CYS A 139 11.42 15.98 2.79
CA CYS A 139 12.17 14.80 2.35
C CYS A 139 12.09 14.55 0.84
N ILE A 140 10.93 14.79 0.21
CA ILE A 140 10.78 14.70 -1.25
C ILE A 140 11.60 15.78 -1.94
N LEU A 141 11.56 17.01 -1.44
CA LEU A 141 12.30 18.13 -1.98
C LEU A 141 13.81 17.89 -1.90
N ASP A 142 14.30 17.42 -0.76
CA ASP A 142 15.69 17.08 -0.54
C ASP A 142 16.17 16.01 -1.54
N GLU A 143 15.36 14.98 -1.79
CA GLU A 143 15.68 13.93 -2.76
C GLU A 143 15.76 14.50 -4.19
N ILE A 144 14.83 15.40 -4.57
CA ILE A 144 14.87 16.10 -5.87
C ILE A 144 16.14 16.92 -6.00
N ILE A 145 16.47 17.75 -5.00
CA ILE A 145 17.66 18.62 -5.00
C ILE A 145 18.92 17.77 -5.06
N SER A 146 18.99 16.67 -4.33
CA SER A 146 20.14 15.78 -4.33
C SER A 146 20.46 15.16 -5.70
N LYS A 147 19.46 15.03 -6.57
CA LYS A 147 19.59 14.46 -7.92
C LYS A 147 19.85 15.50 -9.02
N THR A 148 19.47 16.74 -8.78
CA THR A 148 19.48 17.78 -9.84
C THR A 148 20.63 18.76 -9.77
N GLN A 149 21.41 18.82 -8.67
CA GLN A 149 22.49 19.81 -8.41
C GLN A 149 22.04 21.28 -8.56
N ASN A 150 21.40 21.61 -9.68
CA ASN A 150 20.82 22.93 -9.95
C ASN A 150 19.39 22.79 -10.47
N PRO A 151 18.37 22.74 -9.58
CA PRO A 151 16.98 22.49 -9.96
C PRO A 151 16.42 23.47 -10.99
N SER A 152 16.95 24.69 -11.07
CA SER A 152 16.48 25.72 -12.03
C SER A 152 16.79 25.38 -13.50
N GLU A 153 17.68 24.44 -13.76
CA GLU A 153 18.05 23.99 -15.11
C GLU A 153 17.17 22.82 -15.60
N TYR A 154 16.25 22.33 -14.78
CA TYR A 154 15.43 21.16 -15.07
C TYR A 154 13.95 21.48 -15.09
N ASN A 155 13.22 20.80 -15.97
CA ASN A 155 11.77 20.74 -15.89
C ASN A 155 11.37 19.51 -15.06
N LEU A 156 10.68 19.74 -13.94
CA LEU A 156 10.17 18.65 -13.10
C LEU A 156 8.86 18.11 -13.67
N ILE A 157 8.81 16.81 -13.92
CA ILE A 157 7.63 16.11 -14.39
C ILE A 157 7.19 15.13 -13.32
N PHE A 158 6.01 15.36 -12.74
CA PHE A 158 5.40 14.44 -11.79
C PHE A 158 4.53 13.42 -12.54
N SER A 159 4.94 12.15 -12.48
CA SER A 159 4.15 11.05 -13.02
C SER A 159 3.22 10.50 -11.95
N ALA A 160 1.93 10.72 -12.09
CA ALA A 160 0.92 10.22 -11.18
C ALA A 160 0.14 9.06 -11.80
N HIS A 161 -0.27 8.10 -10.95
CA HIS A 161 -1.18 7.04 -11.38
C HIS A 161 -2.58 7.62 -11.59
N GLY A 162 -3.08 7.53 -12.85
CA GLY A 162 -4.43 7.96 -13.18
C GLY A 162 -5.49 7.03 -12.57
N LEU A 163 -6.49 7.62 -11.93
CA LEU A 163 -7.65 6.91 -11.44
C LEU A 163 -8.88 7.26 -12.28
N PRO A 164 -9.84 6.33 -12.47
CA PRO A 164 -11.13 6.66 -13.05
C PRO A 164 -11.81 7.79 -12.27
N GLN A 165 -12.42 8.75 -12.95
CA GLN A 165 -13.06 9.91 -12.32
C GLN A 165 -14.04 9.50 -11.21
N LYS A 166 -14.82 8.45 -11.43
CA LYS A 166 -15.74 7.89 -10.42
C LYS A 166 -15.04 7.47 -9.11
N ILE A 167 -13.80 7.01 -9.20
CA ILE A 167 -13.00 6.65 -8.01
C ILE A 167 -12.56 7.91 -7.28
N VAL A 168 -12.12 8.94 -8.03
CA VAL A 168 -11.72 10.24 -7.46
C VAL A 168 -12.88 10.92 -6.74
N GLU A 169 -14.08 10.88 -7.32
CA GLU A 169 -15.29 11.49 -6.74
C GLU A 169 -15.85 10.71 -5.52
N SER A 170 -15.44 9.46 -5.33
CA SER A 170 -15.90 8.61 -4.22
C SER A 170 -14.96 8.57 -3.02
N GLY A 171 -13.80 9.18 -3.11
CA GLY A 171 -12.77 9.29 -2.07
C GLY A 171 -12.46 10.72 -1.77
#